data_5c4f2ed7c9ef632777ebc0e0351d8628
#
_entry.id   5c4f2ed7c9ef632777ebc0e0351d8628
#
_cell.length_a   1.000
_cell.length_b   1.000
_cell.length_c   1.000
_cell.angle_alpha   90.00
_cell.angle_beta   90.00
_cell.angle_gamma   90.00
#
_symmetry.space_group_name_H-M   'P 1'
#
loop_
_entity.id
_entity.type
_entity.pdbx_description
1 polymer ?
#
loop_
_entity_poly.entity_id
_entity_poly.type
_entity_poly.pdbx_seq_one_letter_code
_entity_poly.pdbx_strand_id
1 'polypeptide(L)'
;EKFKSNFFSGEKINNTENRPALFHALRDRSSRAYFVDEEDISLKIKKALEKVIQFSNNIHSNTFLGLTGKPIKQIINIGIGGSKLGPQAMLTALEDFQNNNVKVDFISEINTQIINNLLSNCDPEATIFFICSKSFTTKETIYISRIVKSWIKSNLGENSLDKHLFAVTSNSSEAIKFGVDGENIFPIWDWVNGRFSLWSSIGISIALGCSSKVFEEILYGAFLMDRHFENKPLRENLPVVMGLADFWNVSFLNNVITYVIILLPINIFIVLRLHV
;
A
#
# COMPACT_ATOMS: atom_id res chain seq x y z
N GLU A 1 17.66 9.21 -21.55
CA GLU A 1 17.84 7.77 -21.81
C GLU A 1 18.64 7.10 -20.69
N LYS A 2 19.84 7.58 -20.30
CA LYS A 2 20.68 7.00 -19.26
C LYS A 2 19.93 6.84 -17.91
N PHE A 3 19.20 7.87 -17.45
CA PHE A 3 18.41 7.78 -16.23
C PHE A 3 17.33 6.68 -16.32
N LYS A 4 16.65 6.60 -17.45
CA LYS A 4 15.61 5.57 -17.70
C LYS A 4 16.21 4.16 -17.63
N SER A 5 17.37 3.95 -18.27
CA SER A 5 18.11 2.68 -18.19
C SER A 5 18.47 2.32 -16.75
N ASN A 6 19.09 3.25 -16.02
CA ASN A 6 19.47 3.05 -14.62
C ASN A 6 18.27 2.77 -13.70
N PHE A 7 17.12 3.43 -13.97
CA PHE A 7 15.89 3.19 -13.21
C PHE A 7 15.40 1.74 -13.35
N PHE A 8 15.35 1.23 -14.59
CA PHE A 8 14.86 -0.13 -14.85
C PHE A 8 15.88 -1.23 -14.55
N SER A 9 17.18 -0.91 -14.50
CA SER A 9 18.23 -1.88 -14.13
C SER A 9 18.36 -2.08 -12.61
N GLY A 10 17.72 -1.24 -11.80
CA GLY A 10 17.82 -1.32 -10.33
C GLY A 10 19.05 -0.62 -9.76
N GLU A 11 19.67 0.29 -10.53
CA GLU A 11 20.73 1.15 -10.00
C GLU A 11 20.23 2.00 -8.81
N LYS A 12 21.15 2.38 -7.91
CA LYS A 12 20.84 3.20 -6.72
C LYS A 12 20.60 4.67 -7.12
N ILE A 13 19.51 4.92 -7.86
CA ILE A 13 19.15 6.26 -8.36
C ILE A 13 18.55 7.17 -7.28
N ASN A 14 18.12 6.63 -6.14
CA ASN A 14 17.69 7.43 -5.00
C ASN A 14 18.93 7.89 -4.22
N ASN A 15 19.47 9.04 -4.60
CA ASN A 15 20.71 9.57 -4.04
C ASN A 15 20.60 9.98 -2.56
N THR A 16 19.42 10.30 -2.07
CA THR A 16 19.22 10.73 -0.67
C THR A 16 19.29 9.56 0.31
N GLU A 17 18.86 8.37 -0.10
CA GLU A 17 18.87 7.17 0.74
C GLU A 17 19.86 6.11 0.24
N ASN A 18 20.59 6.38 -0.87
CA ASN A 18 21.52 5.47 -1.55
C ASN A 18 20.89 4.09 -1.83
N ARG A 19 19.69 4.08 -2.42
CA ARG A 19 18.89 2.87 -2.67
C ARG A 19 18.38 2.83 -4.10
N PRO A 20 18.10 1.62 -4.65
CA PRO A 20 17.32 1.52 -5.87
C PRO A 20 15.86 1.98 -5.64
N ALA A 21 15.17 2.34 -6.73
CA ALA A 21 13.76 2.71 -6.72
C ALA A 21 12.98 1.69 -7.55
N LEU A 22 12.84 0.47 -7.03
CA LEU A 22 12.29 -0.70 -7.73
C LEU A 22 10.77 -0.87 -7.57
N PHE A 23 10.03 0.18 -7.24
CA PHE A 23 8.56 0.06 -7.07
C PHE A 23 7.84 -0.47 -8.34
N HIS A 24 8.43 -0.31 -9.52
CA HIS A 24 7.92 -0.91 -10.77
C HIS A 24 8.04 -2.45 -10.78
N ALA A 25 9.02 -3.02 -10.10
CA ALA A 25 9.17 -4.47 -9.99
C ALA A 25 7.98 -5.14 -9.27
N LEU A 26 7.30 -4.41 -8.36
CA LEU A 26 6.12 -4.90 -7.63
C LEU A 26 4.94 -5.22 -8.53
N ARG A 27 4.90 -4.68 -9.73
CA ARG A 27 3.79 -4.78 -10.68
C ARG A 27 4.22 -5.32 -12.04
N ASP A 28 5.48 -5.71 -12.18
CA ASP A 28 5.99 -6.31 -13.42
C ASP A 28 5.31 -7.67 -13.67
N ARG A 29 4.81 -7.83 -14.90
CA ARG A 29 4.18 -9.06 -15.40
C ARG A 29 5.04 -9.78 -16.42
N SER A 30 6.27 -9.27 -16.65
CA SER A 30 7.26 -9.95 -17.48
C SER A 30 8.01 -11.01 -16.66
N SER A 31 8.86 -11.78 -17.32
CA SER A 31 9.76 -12.74 -16.67
C SER A 31 11.09 -12.10 -16.23
N ARG A 32 11.16 -10.77 -16.12
CA ARG A 32 12.38 -10.06 -15.73
C ARG A 32 12.75 -10.40 -14.27
N ALA A 33 14.01 -10.77 -14.07
CA ALA A 33 14.58 -10.87 -12.74
C ALA A 33 15.00 -9.48 -12.22
N TYR A 34 14.78 -9.24 -10.95
CA TYR A 34 15.16 -8.01 -10.25
C TYR A 34 16.12 -8.33 -9.11
N PHE A 35 17.20 -7.58 -9.03
CA PHE A 35 18.24 -7.80 -8.03
C PHE A 35 18.43 -6.59 -7.12
N VAL A 36 18.64 -6.84 -5.84
CA VAL A 36 19.05 -5.85 -4.84
C VAL A 36 20.22 -6.45 -4.06
N ASP A 37 21.36 -5.77 -4.08
CA ASP A 37 22.59 -6.24 -3.42
C ASP A 37 22.89 -7.73 -3.76
N GLU A 38 22.82 -8.06 -5.08
CA GLU A 38 23.04 -9.39 -5.66
C GLU A 38 21.95 -10.45 -5.36
N GLU A 39 20.95 -10.15 -4.55
CA GLU A 39 19.84 -11.05 -4.27
C GLU A 39 18.72 -10.89 -5.31
N ASP A 40 18.25 -11.99 -5.92
CA ASP A 40 17.03 -12.01 -6.73
C ASP A 40 15.79 -11.86 -5.84
N ILE A 41 15.14 -10.71 -5.97
CA ILE A 41 13.95 -10.36 -5.17
C ILE A 41 12.63 -10.77 -5.84
N SER A 42 12.68 -11.28 -7.08
CA SER A 42 11.46 -11.54 -7.89
C SER A 42 10.52 -12.54 -7.22
N LEU A 43 11.07 -13.60 -6.64
CA LEU A 43 10.28 -14.61 -5.92
C LEU A 43 9.65 -14.03 -4.64
N LYS A 44 10.38 -13.16 -3.93
CA LYS A 44 9.85 -12.51 -2.72
C LYS A 44 8.68 -11.60 -3.05
N ILE A 45 8.77 -10.82 -4.15
CA ILE A 45 7.68 -9.97 -4.65
C ILE A 45 6.45 -10.82 -4.97
N LYS A 46 6.64 -11.91 -5.73
CA LYS A 46 5.56 -12.81 -6.12
C LYS A 46 4.84 -13.38 -4.90
N LYS A 47 5.58 -13.94 -3.94
CA LYS A 47 5.01 -14.48 -2.70
C LYS A 47 4.25 -13.45 -1.88
N ALA A 48 4.74 -12.21 -1.82
CA ALA A 48 4.04 -11.13 -1.10
C ALA A 48 2.71 -10.77 -1.78
N LEU A 49 2.68 -10.69 -3.11
CA LEU A 49 1.45 -10.42 -3.86
C LEU A 49 0.46 -11.59 -3.70
N GLU A 50 0.92 -12.83 -3.83
CA GLU A 50 0.10 -14.03 -3.62
C GLU A 50 -0.52 -14.04 -2.23
N LYS A 51 0.24 -13.67 -1.18
CA LYS A 51 -0.27 -13.56 0.19
C LYS A 51 -1.38 -12.52 0.31
N VAL A 52 -1.23 -11.34 -0.32
CA VAL A 52 -2.26 -10.29 -0.34
C VAL A 52 -3.52 -10.79 -1.04
N ILE A 53 -3.39 -11.41 -2.23
CA ILE A 53 -4.50 -11.95 -3.00
C ILE A 53 -5.24 -13.03 -2.23
N GLN A 54 -4.51 -14.00 -1.68
CA GLN A 54 -5.08 -15.11 -0.92
C GLN A 54 -5.82 -14.61 0.33
N PHE A 55 -5.22 -13.68 1.07
CA PHE A 55 -5.86 -13.13 2.27
C PHE A 55 -7.14 -12.37 1.91
N SER A 56 -7.12 -11.54 0.86
CA SER A 56 -8.30 -10.84 0.37
C SER A 56 -9.42 -11.82 -0.02
N ASN A 57 -9.08 -12.87 -0.76
CA ASN A 57 -10.05 -13.90 -1.16
C ASN A 57 -10.63 -14.62 0.05
N ASN A 58 -9.83 -14.93 1.06
CA ASN A 58 -10.28 -15.59 2.29
C ASN A 58 -11.25 -14.69 3.09
N ILE A 59 -11.02 -13.39 3.13
CA ILE A 59 -11.95 -12.42 3.76
C ILE A 59 -13.28 -12.38 2.99
N HIS A 60 -13.24 -12.20 1.68
CA HIS A 60 -14.44 -12.05 0.86
C HIS A 60 -15.27 -13.34 0.76
N SER A 61 -14.64 -14.52 0.83
CA SER A 61 -15.32 -15.82 0.87
C SER A 61 -15.78 -16.23 2.26
N ASN A 62 -15.51 -15.44 3.30
CA ASN A 62 -15.72 -15.76 4.71
C ASN A 62 -15.00 -17.05 5.15
N THR A 63 -13.89 -17.40 4.51
CA THR A 63 -13.03 -18.52 4.92
C THR A 63 -12.12 -18.12 6.08
N PHE A 64 -11.68 -16.84 6.11
CA PHE A 64 -11.05 -16.26 7.28
C PHE A 64 -12.12 -15.66 8.20
N LEU A 65 -12.12 -16.11 9.46
CA LEU A 65 -13.07 -15.68 10.48
C LEU A 65 -12.33 -15.05 11.66
N GLY A 66 -12.98 -14.12 12.35
CA GLY A 66 -12.51 -13.60 13.62
C GLY A 66 -12.43 -14.69 14.70
N LEU A 67 -11.94 -14.33 15.88
CA LEU A 67 -11.72 -15.27 16.99
C LEU A 67 -12.98 -16.06 17.37
N THR A 68 -14.14 -15.44 17.32
CA THR A 68 -15.43 -16.02 17.69
C THR A 68 -16.13 -16.77 16.55
N GLY A 69 -15.50 -16.85 15.38
CA GLY A 69 -16.08 -17.44 14.18
C GLY A 69 -16.97 -16.51 13.37
N LYS A 70 -17.03 -15.22 13.71
CA LYS A 70 -17.74 -14.20 12.89
C LYS A 70 -16.95 -13.86 11.62
N PRO A 71 -17.64 -13.62 10.48
CA PRO A 71 -17.02 -13.03 9.30
C PRO A 71 -16.49 -11.62 9.58
N ILE A 72 -15.38 -11.27 8.97
CA ILE A 72 -14.81 -9.92 9.07
C ILE A 72 -15.64 -8.96 8.21
N LYS A 73 -16.04 -7.84 8.81
CA LYS A 73 -16.85 -6.79 8.19
C LYS A 73 -16.14 -5.44 8.13
N GLN A 74 -15.14 -5.25 8.99
CA GLN A 74 -14.42 -3.98 9.05
C GLN A 74 -12.91 -4.20 9.13
N ILE A 75 -12.20 -3.36 8.39
CA ILE A 75 -10.75 -3.33 8.32
C ILE A 75 -10.29 -1.93 8.68
N ILE A 76 -9.37 -1.83 9.61
CA ILE A 76 -8.81 -0.53 10.01
C ILE A 76 -7.33 -0.50 9.71
N ASN A 77 -6.93 0.38 8.79
CA ASN A 77 -5.54 0.66 8.47
C ASN A 77 -5.00 1.75 9.40
N ILE A 78 -3.95 1.42 10.14
CA ILE A 78 -3.23 2.34 11.02
C ILE A 78 -1.92 2.70 10.32
N GLY A 79 -1.86 3.90 9.74
CA GLY A 79 -0.68 4.31 8.99
C GLY A 79 -0.66 5.79 8.67
N ILE A 80 0.51 6.33 8.35
CA ILE A 80 0.74 7.75 8.08
C ILE A 80 1.38 7.92 6.70
N GLY A 81 1.15 9.06 6.07
CA GLY A 81 1.73 9.39 4.77
C GLY A 81 1.38 8.35 3.70
N GLY A 82 2.38 7.78 3.03
CA GLY A 82 2.18 6.81 1.95
C GLY A 82 1.44 5.54 2.37
N SER A 83 1.52 5.16 3.63
CA SER A 83 0.80 3.99 4.17
C SER A 83 -0.72 4.19 4.29
N LYS A 84 -1.20 5.44 4.23
CA LYS A 84 -2.62 5.81 4.25
C LYS A 84 -3.06 6.46 2.95
N LEU A 85 -2.37 7.55 2.54
CA LEU A 85 -2.87 8.46 1.50
C LEU A 85 -3.09 7.77 0.15
N GLY A 86 -2.15 6.91 -0.26
CA GLY A 86 -2.28 6.15 -1.51
C GLY A 86 -3.49 5.21 -1.49
N PRO A 87 -3.58 4.28 -0.54
CA PRO A 87 -4.74 3.39 -0.42
C PRO A 87 -6.07 4.11 -0.24
N GLN A 88 -6.12 5.17 0.59
CA GLN A 88 -7.34 5.94 0.82
C GLN A 88 -7.81 6.67 -0.45
N ALA A 89 -6.89 7.36 -1.15
CA ALA A 89 -7.22 8.04 -2.40
C ALA A 89 -7.74 7.06 -3.47
N MET A 90 -7.09 5.87 -3.54
CA MET A 90 -7.51 4.83 -4.46
C MET A 90 -8.90 4.28 -4.13
N LEU A 91 -9.18 3.98 -2.86
CA LEU A 91 -10.51 3.53 -2.44
C LEU A 91 -11.58 4.58 -2.72
N THR A 92 -11.28 5.87 -2.49
CA THR A 92 -12.21 6.95 -2.85
C THR A 92 -12.46 7.00 -4.35
N ALA A 93 -11.42 6.86 -5.18
CA ALA A 93 -11.54 6.85 -6.64
C ALA A 93 -12.27 5.62 -7.19
N LEU A 94 -12.29 4.53 -6.43
CA LEU A 94 -12.91 3.26 -6.77
C LEU A 94 -14.19 2.99 -5.97
N GLU A 95 -14.92 4.03 -5.56
CA GLU A 95 -16.11 3.89 -4.74
C GLU A 95 -17.12 2.91 -5.36
N ASP A 96 -17.36 2.98 -6.66
CA ASP A 96 -18.25 2.09 -7.40
C ASP A 96 -17.82 0.62 -7.45
N PHE A 97 -16.55 0.34 -7.14
CA PHE A 97 -15.97 -1.00 -7.13
C PHE A 97 -15.78 -1.56 -5.72
N GLN A 98 -16.16 -0.80 -4.70
CA GLN A 98 -16.02 -1.25 -3.31
C GLN A 98 -16.98 -2.40 -2.99
N ASN A 99 -16.50 -3.30 -2.15
CA ASN A 99 -17.28 -4.42 -1.65
C ASN A 99 -18.18 -3.96 -0.48
N ASN A 100 -19.48 -4.01 -0.67
CA ASN A 100 -20.44 -3.59 0.34
C ASN A 100 -20.42 -4.43 1.64
N ASN A 101 -19.75 -5.58 1.63
CA ASN A 101 -19.67 -6.47 2.79
C ASN A 101 -18.47 -6.17 3.70
N VAL A 102 -17.49 -5.42 3.23
CA VAL A 102 -16.25 -5.13 3.98
C VAL A 102 -15.94 -3.64 3.91
N LYS A 103 -16.00 -2.97 5.05
CA LYS A 103 -15.67 -1.55 5.16
C LYS A 103 -14.19 -1.38 5.49
N VAL A 104 -13.52 -0.41 4.85
CA VAL A 104 -12.13 -0.04 5.16
C VAL A 104 -12.09 1.37 5.70
N ASP A 105 -11.57 1.51 6.91
CA ASP A 105 -11.33 2.79 7.58
C ASP A 105 -9.83 3.03 7.82
N PHE A 106 -9.45 4.29 8.02
CA PHE A 106 -8.06 4.69 8.21
C PHE A 106 -7.89 5.52 9.47
N ILE A 107 -6.86 5.20 10.27
CA ILE A 107 -6.44 6.01 11.41
C ILE A 107 -5.00 6.49 11.19
N SER A 108 -4.78 7.79 11.30
CA SER A 108 -3.45 8.39 11.16
C SER A 108 -3.14 9.47 12.21
N GLU A 109 -4.13 9.93 12.94
CA GLU A 109 -4.01 11.07 13.85
C GLU A 109 -3.95 10.61 15.31
N ILE A 110 -3.04 11.20 16.08
CA ILE A 110 -2.96 11.00 17.54
C ILE A 110 -4.05 11.85 18.20
N ASN A 111 -5.29 11.54 17.92
CA ASN A 111 -6.43 12.14 18.59
C ASN A 111 -7.24 11.02 19.26
N THR A 112 -7.11 10.95 20.58
CA THR A 112 -7.75 9.90 21.38
C THR A 112 -9.27 9.90 21.22
N GLN A 113 -9.89 11.05 21.03
CA GLN A 113 -11.34 11.13 20.83
C GLN A 113 -11.76 10.55 19.49
N ILE A 114 -11.02 10.84 18.42
CA ILE A 114 -11.28 10.26 17.09
C ILE A 114 -11.08 8.74 17.13
N ILE A 115 -9.99 8.28 17.76
CA ILE A 115 -9.71 6.85 17.92
C ILE A 115 -10.82 6.16 18.70
N ASN A 116 -11.21 6.71 19.85
CA ASN A 116 -12.27 6.14 20.69
C ASN A 116 -13.62 6.13 19.97
N ASN A 117 -13.97 7.20 19.26
CA ASN A 117 -15.22 7.27 18.48
C ASN A 117 -15.23 6.22 17.37
N LEU A 118 -14.10 5.97 16.70
CA LEU A 118 -14.02 4.91 15.69
C LEU A 118 -14.18 3.54 16.36
N LEU A 119 -13.43 3.25 17.43
CA LEU A 119 -13.44 1.97 18.12
C LEU A 119 -14.80 1.65 18.77
N SER A 120 -15.52 2.66 19.27
CA SER A 120 -16.86 2.46 19.84
C SER A 120 -17.92 2.07 18.81
N ASN A 121 -17.67 2.33 17.52
CA ASN A 121 -18.55 1.94 16.42
C ASN A 121 -18.12 0.63 15.74
N CYS A 122 -17.07 -0.03 16.23
CA CYS A 122 -16.59 -1.30 15.71
C CYS A 122 -17.20 -2.49 16.46
N ASP A 123 -17.55 -3.55 15.73
CA ASP A 123 -17.76 -4.87 16.33
C ASP A 123 -16.39 -5.54 16.52
N PRO A 124 -15.93 -5.75 17.77
CA PRO A 124 -14.61 -6.33 18.02
C PRO A 124 -14.42 -7.70 17.36
N GLU A 125 -15.47 -8.50 17.29
CA GLU A 125 -15.44 -9.86 16.74
C GLU A 125 -15.36 -9.88 15.20
N ALA A 126 -15.76 -8.78 14.54
CA ALA A 126 -15.81 -8.67 13.08
C ALA A 126 -14.82 -7.62 12.51
N THR A 127 -13.92 -7.07 13.33
CA THR A 127 -12.95 -6.03 12.95
C THR A 127 -11.52 -6.55 13.02
N ILE A 128 -10.72 -6.29 11.98
CA ILE A 128 -9.27 -6.53 11.96
C ILE A 128 -8.50 -5.23 11.74
N PHE A 129 -7.27 -5.20 12.22
CA PHE A 129 -6.41 -4.01 12.18
C PHE A 129 -5.10 -4.32 11.47
N PHE A 130 -4.69 -3.42 10.57
CA PHE A 130 -3.39 -3.46 9.91
C PHE A 130 -2.51 -2.31 10.40
N ILE A 131 -1.37 -2.63 11.02
CA ILE A 131 -0.33 -1.66 11.35
C ILE A 131 0.57 -1.48 10.14
N CYS A 132 0.38 -0.40 9.40
CA CYS A 132 1.10 -0.10 8.17
C CYS A 132 2.26 0.87 8.44
N SER A 133 3.45 0.34 8.74
CA SER A 133 4.65 1.13 9.01
C SER A 133 5.89 0.42 8.49
N LYS A 134 6.58 1.03 7.50
CA LYS A 134 7.76 0.40 6.90
C LYS A 134 8.82 0.04 7.96
N SER A 135 9.23 0.98 8.80
CA SER A 135 10.24 0.75 9.85
C SER A 135 9.69 0.10 11.12
N PHE A 136 8.37 0.10 11.29
CA PHE A 136 7.67 -0.27 12.53
C PHE A 136 8.13 0.53 13.77
N THR A 137 8.66 1.76 13.56
CA THR A 137 9.16 2.65 14.60
C THR A 137 8.51 4.03 14.58
N THR A 138 7.59 4.30 13.64
CA THR A 138 6.85 5.57 13.56
C THR A 138 6.05 5.78 14.83
N LYS A 139 6.43 6.79 15.61
CA LYS A 139 5.91 7.00 16.97
C LYS A 139 4.38 7.07 17.03
N GLU A 140 3.80 7.81 16.11
CA GLU A 140 2.36 7.99 16.02
C GLU A 140 1.64 6.67 15.70
N THR A 141 2.14 5.94 14.71
CA THR A 141 1.56 4.63 14.32
C THR A 141 1.63 3.66 15.49
N ILE A 142 2.79 3.58 16.17
CA ILE A 142 2.96 2.67 17.32
C ILE A 142 2.08 3.11 18.51
N TYR A 143 1.93 4.41 18.75
CA TYR A 143 1.04 4.91 19.81
C TYR A 143 -0.42 4.47 19.57
N ILE A 144 -0.94 4.73 18.37
CA ILE A 144 -2.30 4.32 17.98
C ILE A 144 -2.44 2.80 18.09
N SER A 145 -1.44 2.05 17.61
CA SER A 145 -1.46 0.60 17.63
C SER A 145 -1.49 0.02 19.06
N ARG A 146 -0.88 0.68 20.05
CA ARG A 146 -0.98 0.28 21.47
C ARG A 146 -2.39 0.43 22.01
N ILE A 147 -3.08 1.52 21.66
CA ILE A 147 -4.48 1.73 22.05
C ILE A 147 -5.35 0.62 21.46
N VAL A 148 -5.20 0.37 20.15
CA VAL A 148 -5.94 -0.67 19.44
C VAL A 148 -5.65 -2.05 20.01
N LYS A 149 -4.38 -2.38 20.26
CA LYS A 149 -4.00 -3.67 20.88
C LYS A 149 -4.67 -3.87 22.25
N SER A 150 -4.68 -2.84 23.08
CA SER A 150 -5.36 -2.89 24.37
C SER A 150 -6.88 -3.06 24.20
N TRP A 151 -7.48 -2.37 23.24
CA TRP A 151 -8.90 -2.49 22.94
C TRP A 151 -9.28 -3.91 22.46
N ILE A 152 -8.49 -4.50 21.55
CA ILE A 152 -8.69 -5.90 21.10
C ILE A 152 -8.68 -6.84 22.32
N LYS A 153 -7.63 -6.76 23.16
CA LYS A 153 -7.49 -7.61 24.33
C LYS A 153 -8.60 -7.45 25.36
N SER A 154 -9.04 -6.19 25.59
CA SER A 154 -10.12 -5.92 26.53
C SER A 154 -11.46 -6.47 26.11
N ASN A 155 -11.72 -6.59 24.79
CA ASN A 155 -12.99 -7.08 24.27
C ASN A 155 -12.99 -8.58 23.97
N LEU A 156 -11.84 -9.14 23.53
CA LEU A 156 -11.74 -10.50 23.01
C LEU A 156 -10.78 -11.40 23.80
N GLY A 157 -10.07 -10.85 24.79
CA GLY A 157 -9.10 -11.60 25.60
C GLY A 157 -7.69 -11.63 25.03
N GLU A 158 -6.75 -12.20 25.78
CA GLU A 158 -5.31 -12.15 25.47
C GLU A 158 -4.92 -12.87 24.17
N ASN A 159 -5.61 -13.94 23.79
CA ASN A 159 -5.31 -14.79 22.62
C ASN A 159 -5.96 -14.26 21.33
N SER A 160 -6.47 -13.02 21.31
CA SER A 160 -7.21 -12.49 20.18
C SER A 160 -6.34 -11.88 19.07
N LEU A 161 -5.09 -11.56 19.39
CA LEU A 161 -4.22 -10.81 18.47
C LEU A 161 -3.95 -11.56 17.15
N ASP A 162 -3.80 -12.90 17.21
CA ASP A 162 -3.53 -13.73 16.04
C ASP A 162 -4.63 -13.70 14.98
N LYS A 163 -5.86 -13.30 15.38
CA LYS A 163 -7.00 -13.21 14.48
C LYS A 163 -7.37 -11.78 14.10
N HIS A 164 -6.90 -10.78 14.87
CA HIS A 164 -7.38 -9.41 14.73
C HIS A 164 -6.29 -8.38 14.49
N LEU A 165 -5.00 -8.74 14.62
CA LEU A 165 -3.88 -7.81 14.45
C LEU A 165 -2.89 -8.28 13.38
N PHE A 166 -2.68 -7.43 12.39
CA PHE A 166 -1.81 -7.65 11.23
C PHE A 166 -0.80 -6.51 11.08
N ALA A 167 0.29 -6.74 10.37
CA ALA A 167 1.26 -5.71 10.06
C ALA A 167 1.66 -5.72 8.60
N VAL A 168 1.93 -4.52 8.05
CA VAL A 168 2.64 -4.34 6.78
C VAL A 168 3.94 -3.61 7.09
N THR A 169 5.08 -4.31 7.01
CA THR A 169 6.37 -3.76 7.46
C THR A 169 7.57 -4.41 6.77
N SER A 170 8.71 -3.71 6.74
CA SER A 170 10.01 -4.29 6.43
C SER A 170 10.74 -4.80 7.69
N ASN A 171 10.24 -4.48 8.87
CA ASN A 171 10.83 -4.81 10.16
C ASN A 171 9.99 -5.83 10.93
N SER A 172 10.04 -7.09 10.47
CA SER A 172 9.25 -8.17 11.08
C SER A 172 9.63 -8.41 12.54
N SER A 173 10.89 -8.21 12.92
CA SER A 173 11.34 -8.42 14.30
C SER A 173 10.65 -7.47 15.28
N GLU A 174 10.50 -6.18 14.93
CA GLU A 174 9.79 -5.23 15.78
C GLU A 174 8.28 -5.48 15.82
N ALA A 175 7.70 -5.94 14.70
CA ALA A 175 6.29 -6.32 14.66
C ALA A 175 6.00 -7.54 15.58
N ILE A 176 6.87 -8.56 15.56
CA ILE A 176 6.78 -9.73 16.44
C ILE A 176 6.95 -9.32 17.91
N LYS A 177 7.95 -8.49 18.24
CA LYS A 177 8.13 -7.96 19.60
C LYS A 177 6.92 -7.16 20.08
N PHE A 178 6.23 -6.47 19.17
CA PHE A 178 4.99 -5.76 19.47
C PHE A 178 3.83 -6.73 19.78
N GLY A 179 3.89 -7.97 19.30
CA GLY A 179 2.89 -9.01 19.51
C GLY A 179 2.04 -9.31 18.28
N VAL A 180 2.52 -8.97 17.07
CA VAL A 180 1.94 -9.44 15.81
C VAL A 180 2.49 -10.84 15.53
N ASP A 181 1.61 -11.80 15.20
CA ASP A 181 2.03 -13.11 14.75
C ASP A 181 2.84 -13.04 13.46
N GLY A 182 3.88 -13.85 13.31
CA GLY A 182 4.74 -13.87 12.13
C GLY A 182 3.97 -14.14 10.83
N GLU A 183 2.95 -14.99 10.88
CA GLU A 183 2.09 -15.29 9.74
C GLU A 183 1.18 -14.10 9.35
N ASN A 184 0.94 -13.16 10.26
CA ASN A 184 0.15 -11.97 10.04
C ASN A 184 0.96 -10.78 9.51
N ILE A 185 2.25 -10.99 9.20
CA ILE A 185 3.12 -9.95 8.66
C ILE A 185 3.14 -10.02 7.14
N PHE A 186 2.76 -8.91 6.50
CA PHE A 186 2.84 -8.69 5.07
C PHE A 186 4.10 -7.88 4.75
N PRO A 187 5.03 -8.42 3.96
CA PRO A 187 6.32 -7.78 3.77
C PRO A 187 6.23 -6.55 2.85
N ILE A 188 7.08 -5.58 3.16
CA ILE A 188 7.46 -4.47 2.30
C ILE A 188 8.98 -4.31 2.40
N TRP A 189 9.63 -3.65 1.45
CA TRP A 189 11.08 -3.58 1.39
C TRP A 189 11.58 -2.13 1.40
N ASP A 190 12.83 -1.94 1.77
CA ASP A 190 13.45 -0.62 1.88
C ASP A 190 13.60 0.11 0.55
N TRP A 191 13.74 -0.63 -0.55
CA TRP A 191 13.75 -0.09 -1.91
C TRP A 191 12.36 0.36 -2.40
N VAL A 192 11.31 0.19 -1.59
CA VAL A 192 9.97 0.74 -1.84
C VAL A 192 9.81 2.04 -1.04
N ASN A 193 9.82 3.16 -1.74
CA ASN A 193 9.60 4.47 -1.11
C ASN A 193 8.14 4.66 -0.69
N GLY A 194 7.90 5.39 0.41
CA GLY A 194 6.58 5.54 1.02
C GLY A 194 5.48 5.97 0.04
N ARG A 195 5.72 7.00 -0.77
CA ARG A 195 4.73 7.51 -1.75
C ARG A 195 4.51 6.60 -2.96
N PHE A 196 5.38 5.61 -3.17
CA PHE A 196 5.24 4.58 -4.22
C PHE A 196 4.90 3.20 -3.64
N SER A 197 4.51 3.13 -2.36
CA SER A 197 4.26 1.86 -1.67
C SER A 197 2.91 1.22 -1.98
N LEU A 198 2.00 1.95 -2.61
CA LEU A 198 0.67 1.47 -3.00
C LEU A 198 0.71 0.12 -3.73
N TRP A 199 1.74 -0.10 -4.55
CA TRP A 199 1.93 -1.30 -5.36
C TRP A 199 2.43 -2.52 -4.58
N SER A 200 2.84 -2.32 -3.31
CA SER A 200 3.30 -3.36 -2.39
C SER A 200 2.16 -3.92 -1.54
N SER A 201 2.50 -4.66 -0.49
CA SER A 201 1.53 -5.11 0.52
C SER A 201 0.74 -3.97 1.19
N ILE A 202 1.17 -2.71 1.08
CA ILE A 202 0.38 -1.54 1.51
C ILE A 202 -0.96 -1.46 0.77
N GLY A 203 -1.01 -1.93 -0.48
CA GLY A 203 -2.24 -2.00 -1.27
C GLY A 203 -3.27 -3.02 -0.79
N ILE A 204 -2.98 -3.78 0.27
CA ILE A 204 -3.92 -4.75 0.85
C ILE A 204 -5.27 -4.12 1.21
N SER A 205 -5.28 -2.85 1.63
CA SER A 205 -6.53 -2.12 1.91
C SER A 205 -7.43 -2.01 0.68
N ILE A 206 -6.85 -1.92 -0.53
CA ILE A 206 -7.61 -1.89 -1.79
C ILE A 206 -8.14 -3.28 -2.11
N ALA A 207 -7.29 -4.30 -1.98
CA ALA A 207 -7.70 -5.68 -2.22
C ALA A 207 -8.83 -6.10 -1.29
N LEU A 208 -8.83 -5.61 -0.04
CA LEU A 208 -9.86 -5.89 0.96
C LEU A 208 -11.12 -5.03 0.78
N GLY A 209 -10.97 -3.76 0.43
CA GLY A 209 -12.11 -2.84 0.25
C GLY A 209 -12.84 -3.02 -1.08
N CYS A 210 -12.15 -3.46 -2.12
CA CYS A 210 -12.75 -3.76 -3.44
C CYS A 210 -12.73 -5.28 -3.71
N SER A 211 -11.64 -5.76 -4.26
CA SER A 211 -11.34 -7.19 -4.43
C SER A 211 -9.87 -7.38 -4.84
N SER A 212 -9.35 -8.60 -4.69
CA SER A 212 -8.02 -8.98 -5.21
C SER A 212 -7.93 -8.71 -6.73
N LYS A 213 -8.98 -9.00 -7.48
CA LYS A 213 -9.04 -8.78 -8.94
C LYS A 213 -8.89 -7.30 -9.28
N VAL A 214 -9.61 -6.40 -8.61
CA VAL A 214 -9.48 -4.95 -8.82
C VAL A 214 -8.05 -4.49 -8.52
N PHE A 215 -7.45 -4.97 -7.43
CA PHE A 215 -6.05 -4.66 -7.11
C PHE A 215 -5.08 -5.14 -8.20
N GLU A 216 -5.25 -6.36 -8.72
CA GLU A 216 -4.44 -6.89 -9.81
C GLU A 216 -4.60 -6.09 -11.12
N GLU A 217 -5.79 -5.61 -11.44
CA GLU A 217 -6.04 -4.75 -12.60
C GLU A 217 -5.37 -3.38 -12.48
N ILE A 218 -5.34 -2.82 -11.26
CA ILE A 218 -4.58 -1.58 -10.97
C ILE A 218 -3.08 -1.80 -11.18
N LEU A 219 -2.54 -2.91 -10.65
CA LEU A 219 -1.14 -3.28 -10.88
C LEU A 219 -0.84 -3.46 -12.36
N TYR A 220 -1.76 -4.10 -13.12
CA TYR A 220 -1.59 -4.31 -14.55
C TYR A 220 -1.62 -2.99 -15.34
N GLY A 221 -2.55 -2.08 -15.03
CA GLY A 221 -2.56 -0.76 -15.66
C GLY A 221 -1.27 0.03 -15.42
N ALA A 222 -0.74 -0.05 -14.20
CA ALA A 222 0.54 0.57 -13.87
C ALA A 222 1.74 -0.11 -14.57
N PHE A 223 1.72 -1.43 -14.73
CA PHE A 223 2.70 -2.16 -15.53
C PHE A 223 2.70 -1.72 -17.00
N LEU A 224 1.53 -1.54 -17.60
CA LEU A 224 1.44 -1.05 -18.99
C LEU A 224 2.08 0.35 -19.14
N MET A 225 1.94 1.23 -18.15
CA MET A 225 2.60 2.53 -18.15
C MET A 225 4.12 2.41 -17.95
N ASP A 226 4.60 1.48 -17.12
CA ASP A 226 6.03 1.21 -17.00
C ASP A 226 6.62 0.75 -18.35
N ARG A 227 5.93 -0.15 -19.05
CA ARG A 227 6.35 -0.60 -20.40
C ARG A 227 6.30 0.54 -21.42
N HIS A 228 5.30 1.41 -21.33
CA HIS A 228 5.23 2.62 -22.15
C HIS A 228 6.43 3.54 -21.87
N PHE A 229 6.71 3.83 -20.59
CA PHE A 229 7.83 4.68 -20.18
C PHE A 229 9.17 4.08 -20.63
N GLU A 230 9.37 2.78 -20.49
CA GLU A 230 10.59 2.10 -20.85
C GLU A 230 10.85 2.11 -22.38
N ASN A 231 9.82 1.84 -23.20
CA ASN A 231 10.00 1.50 -24.60
C ASN A 231 9.71 2.64 -25.59
N LYS A 232 8.87 3.62 -25.20
CA LYS A 232 8.51 4.68 -26.14
C LYS A 232 9.62 5.71 -26.33
N PRO A 233 9.81 6.22 -27.59
CA PRO A 233 10.68 7.36 -27.82
C PRO A 233 10.27 8.57 -27.01
N LEU A 234 11.20 9.43 -26.63
CA LEU A 234 10.95 10.58 -25.73
C LEU A 234 9.78 11.46 -26.15
N ARG A 235 9.59 11.67 -27.46
CA ARG A 235 8.51 12.53 -28.01
C ARG A 235 7.11 11.90 -27.88
N GLU A 236 7.04 10.58 -27.78
CA GLU A 236 5.79 9.81 -27.67
C GLU A 236 5.57 9.29 -26.25
N ASN A 237 6.51 9.56 -25.35
CA ASN A 237 6.56 9.04 -24.01
C ASN A 237 5.75 9.91 -23.07
N LEU A 238 4.55 9.47 -22.69
CA LEU A 238 3.62 10.26 -21.88
C LEU A 238 4.24 10.77 -20.58
N PRO A 239 4.90 9.95 -19.73
CA PRO A 239 5.59 10.44 -18.54
C PRO A 239 6.63 11.54 -18.83
N VAL A 240 7.37 11.42 -19.92
CA VAL A 240 8.37 12.43 -20.32
C VAL A 240 7.68 13.72 -20.76
N VAL A 241 6.66 13.62 -21.61
CA VAL A 241 5.90 14.78 -22.08
C VAL A 241 5.22 15.50 -20.91
N MET A 242 4.63 14.77 -19.98
CA MET A 242 4.04 15.35 -18.76
C MET A 242 5.09 16.05 -17.90
N GLY A 243 6.25 15.42 -17.69
CA GLY A 243 7.36 16.03 -16.93
C GLY A 243 7.89 17.31 -17.59
N LEU A 244 7.96 17.36 -18.92
CA LEU A 244 8.34 18.56 -19.66
C LEU A 244 7.27 19.66 -19.55
N ALA A 245 6.00 19.32 -19.63
CA ALA A 245 4.90 20.27 -19.44
C ALA A 245 4.91 20.86 -18.02
N ASP A 246 5.13 20.04 -17.00
CA ASP A 246 5.28 20.48 -15.62
C ASP A 246 6.49 21.42 -15.45
N PHE A 247 7.64 21.02 -16.02
CA PHE A 247 8.84 21.86 -16.00
C PHE A 247 8.58 23.21 -16.67
N TRP A 248 7.92 23.23 -17.82
CA TRP A 248 7.55 24.45 -18.53
C TRP A 248 6.64 25.35 -17.68
N ASN A 249 5.57 24.77 -17.11
CA ASN A 249 4.62 25.49 -16.28
C ASN A 249 5.29 26.15 -15.07
N VAL A 250 6.17 25.42 -14.37
CA VAL A 250 6.86 25.94 -13.19
C VAL A 250 7.93 26.96 -13.56
N SER A 251 8.76 26.65 -14.57
CA SER A 251 9.97 27.47 -14.87
C SER A 251 9.69 28.70 -15.70
N PHE A 252 8.67 28.69 -16.55
CA PHE A 252 8.40 29.78 -17.48
C PHE A 252 7.07 30.52 -17.21
N LEU A 253 6.07 29.82 -16.66
CA LEU A 253 4.76 30.39 -16.38
C LEU A 253 4.55 30.71 -14.90
N ASN A 254 5.53 30.46 -14.04
CA ASN A 254 5.47 30.63 -12.59
C ASN A 254 4.25 29.95 -11.92
N ASN A 255 3.74 28.88 -12.52
CA ASN A 255 2.66 28.08 -11.95
C ASN A 255 3.23 27.15 -10.88
N VAL A 256 2.86 27.37 -9.63
CA VAL A 256 3.37 26.61 -8.47
C VAL A 256 2.55 25.34 -8.18
N ILE A 257 1.34 25.25 -8.75
CA ILE A 257 0.38 24.16 -8.47
C ILE A 257 0.02 23.45 -9.77
N THR A 258 0.24 22.13 -9.79
CA THR A 258 -0.25 21.25 -10.86
C THR A 258 -1.40 20.41 -10.32
N TYR A 259 -2.57 20.51 -10.92
CA TYR A 259 -3.70 19.63 -10.64
C TYR A 259 -3.65 18.44 -11.59
N VAL A 260 -3.67 17.24 -11.03
CA VAL A 260 -3.84 16.01 -11.83
C VAL A 260 -5.29 15.58 -11.70
N ILE A 261 -6.04 15.71 -12.79
CA ILE A 261 -7.43 15.24 -12.86
C ILE A 261 -7.40 13.79 -13.32
N ILE A 262 -7.88 12.89 -12.47
CA ILE A 262 -8.04 11.48 -12.81
C ILE A 262 -9.44 11.31 -13.38
N LEU A 263 -9.54 11.17 -14.71
CA LEU A 263 -10.79 10.83 -15.37
C LEU A 263 -10.86 9.30 -15.51
N LEU A 264 -11.79 8.67 -14.82
CA LEU A 264 -12.07 7.24 -14.99
C LEU A 264 -13.06 7.05 -16.16
N PRO A 265 -12.68 6.39 -17.24
CA PRO A 265 -13.23 5.08 -17.54
C PRO A 265 -12.14 4.06 -17.86
N ILE A 266 -12.26 2.91 -17.24
CA ILE A 266 -11.71 1.58 -17.60
C ILE A 266 -10.49 1.66 -18.54
N ASN A 267 -9.27 1.66 -17.99
CA ASN A 267 -7.93 1.71 -18.62
C ASN A 267 -7.10 2.99 -18.32
N ILE A 268 -7.28 3.62 -17.18
CA ILE A 268 -6.61 4.88 -16.89
C ILE A 268 -5.42 4.72 -15.95
N PHE A 269 -4.37 5.35 -16.38
CA PHE A 269 -3.09 5.54 -15.72
C PHE A 269 -3.24 6.54 -14.58
N ILE A 270 -2.91 6.11 -13.35
CA ILE A 270 -2.89 7.00 -12.20
C ILE A 270 -1.48 7.54 -12.03
N VAL A 271 -1.29 8.81 -12.29
CA VAL A 271 -0.08 9.56 -11.90
C VAL A 271 -0.45 10.40 -10.68
N LEU A 272 -0.15 9.90 -9.49
CA LEU A 272 -0.24 10.69 -8.26
C LEU A 272 1.05 11.49 -8.10
N ARG A 273 1.00 12.78 -8.30
CA ARG A 273 2.05 13.71 -7.89
C ARG A 273 1.60 14.41 -6.61
N LEU A 274 2.13 13.96 -5.48
CA LEU A 274 2.00 14.68 -4.22
C LEU A 274 3.16 15.70 -4.15
N HIS A 275 2.83 16.99 -4.16
CA HIS A 275 3.76 18.04 -3.80
C HIS A 275 3.76 18.18 -2.27
N VAL A 276 4.95 18.16 -1.70
CA VAL A 276 5.24 18.62 -0.35
C VAL A 276 5.93 19.97 -0.48
#